data_8bc46a64b061ba2d384037dd2c0841ee
#
_entry.id   8bc46a64b061ba2d384037dd2c0841ee
#
_cell.length_a   1.000
_cell.length_b   1.000
_cell.length_c   1.000
_cell.angle_alpha   90.00
_cell.angle_beta   90.00
_cell.angle_gamma   90.00
#
_symmetry.space_group_name_H-M   'P 1'
#
loop_
_entity.id
_entity.type
_entity.pdbx_description
1 polymer ?
#
loop_
_entity_poly.entity_id
_entity_poly.type
_entity_poly.pdbx_seq_one_letter_code
_entity_poly.pdbx_strand_id
1 'polypeptide(L)'
;MLFEDVGVTAYAGAATVLKNKDFLAAAAGILAVEAYHMGMARSTLYRKXEEAWKVANAXSXARDKIDGSEDKDQGIQVDGKANIVPSTPDAIAFTRTPQEVLRIVYLTDKDGVSKGGFYPEGMNGTLKST
;
A
#
# COMPACT_ATOMS: atom_id res chain seq x y z
N MET A 1 3.49 8.58 1.51
CA MET A 1 3.95 7.22 1.81
C MET A 1 2.84 6.29 2.30
N LEU A 2 2.04 6.68 3.31
CA LEU A 2 1.01 5.75 3.82
C LEU A 2 0.08 5.26 2.70
N PHE A 3 -0.58 6.18 2.01
CA PHE A 3 -1.55 5.80 0.99
C PHE A 3 -0.93 5.47 -0.37
N GLU A 4 0.18 6.11 -0.72
CA GLU A 4 0.82 5.87 -2.02
C GLU A 4 1.36 4.43 -2.11
N ASP A 5 2.02 3.95 -1.04
CA ASP A 5 2.52 2.57 -1.01
C ASP A 5 1.35 1.58 -1.15
N VAL A 6 0.25 1.84 -0.42
CA VAL A 6 -0.95 0.99 -0.49
C VAL A 6 -1.61 1.10 -1.86
N GLY A 7 -1.67 2.31 -2.44
CA GLY A 7 -2.27 2.53 -3.76
C GLY A 7 -1.59 1.71 -4.84
N VAL A 8 -0.25 1.69 -4.86
CA VAL A 8 0.49 0.87 -5.82
C VAL A 8 0.05 -0.59 -5.72
N THR A 9 0.07 -1.16 -4.52
CA THR A 9 -0.25 -2.57 -4.33
C THR A 9 -1.73 -2.87 -4.57
N ALA A 10 -2.62 -1.92 -4.24
CA ALA A 10 -4.06 -2.06 -4.45
C ALA A 10 -4.40 -2.08 -5.95
N TYR A 11 -3.88 -1.12 -6.71
CA TYR A 11 -4.15 -1.08 -8.15
C TYR A 11 -3.48 -2.25 -8.88
N ALA A 12 -2.28 -2.67 -8.44
CA ALA A 12 -1.64 -3.86 -9.02
C ALA A 12 -2.49 -5.10 -8.78
N GLY A 13 -3.03 -5.27 -7.57
CA GLY A 13 -3.92 -6.39 -7.25
C GLY A 13 -5.24 -6.32 -8.02
N ALA A 14 -5.81 -5.12 -8.16
CA ALA A 14 -7.07 -4.93 -8.89
C ALA A 14 -6.96 -5.30 -10.37
N ALA A 15 -5.77 -5.21 -10.95
CA ALA A 15 -5.57 -5.47 -12.37
C ALA A 15 -6.06 -6.87 -12.81
N THR A 16 -5.96 -7.85 -11.91
CA THR A 16 -6.35 -9.23 -12.21
C THR A 16 -7.86 -9.45 -12.18
N VAL A 17 -8.62 -8.55 -11.57
CA VAL A 17 -10.07 -8.73 -11.38
C VAL A 17 -10.91 -7.73 -12.17
N LEU A 18 -10.30 -6.68 -12.73
CA LEU A 18 -11.01 -5.68 -13.54
C LEU A 18 -11.28 -6.23 -14.94
N LYS A 19 -12.55 -6.52 -15.23
CA LYS A 19 -12.96 -7.09 -16.53
C LYS A 19 -13.15 -6.02 -17.60
N ASN A 20 -13.63 -4.84 -17.21
CA ASN A 20 -13.86 -3.73 -18.14
C ASN A 20 -12.50 -3.12 -18.53
N LYS A 21 -12.21 -3.07 -19.83
CA LYS A 21 -10.90 -2.63 -20.33
C LYS A 21 -10.65 -1.14 -20.14
N ASP A 22 -11.70 -0.33 -20.15
CA ASP A 22 -11.56 1.11 -19.90
C ASP A 22 -11.20 1.37 -18.45
N PHE A 23 -11.86 0.63 -17.53
CA PHE A 23 -11.52 0.73 -16.11
C PHE A 23 -10.13 0.18 -15.83
N LEU A 24 -9.74 -0.89 -16.51
CA LEU A 24 -8.39 -1.44 -16.36
C LEU A 24 -7.34 -0.44 -16.84
N ALA A 25 -7.59 0.22 -17.98
CA ALA A 25 -6.67 1.23 -18.52
C ALA A 25 -6.54 2.41 -17.55
N ALA A 26 -7.67 2.88 -16.98
CA ALA A 26 -7.65 3.96 -15.98
C ALA A 26 -6.87 3.52 -14.73
N ALA A 27 -7.13 2.31 -14.24
CA ALA A 27 -6.45 1.78 -13.05
C ALA A 27 -4.94 1.65 -13.28
N ALA A 28 -4.53 1.21 -14.48
CA ALA A 28 -3.11 1.12 -14.83
C ALA A 28 -2.45 2.51 -14.84
N GLY A 29 -3.17 3.52 -15.34
CA GLY A 29 -2.68 4.90 -15.31
C GLY A 29 -2.51 5.41 -13.88
N ILE A 30 -3.50 5.14 -13.02
CA ILE A 30 -3.43 5.55 -11.61
C ILE A 30 -2.27 4.80 -10.92
N LEU A 31 -2.12 3.50 -11.18
CA LEU A 31 -1.01 2.70 -10.64
C LEU A 31 0.33 3.38 -10.94
N ALA A 32 0.55 3.82 -12.18
CA ALA A 32 1.80 4.47 -12.58
C ALA A 32 2.03 5.76 -11.78
N VAL A 33 0.98 6.57 -11.60
CA VAL A 33 1.09 7.84 -10.85
C VAL A 33 1.34 7.57 -9.36
N GLU A 34 0.64 6.59 -8.78
CA GLU A 34 0.89 6.17 -7.39
C GLU A 34 2.35 5.76 -7.20
N ALA A 35 2.91 5.01 -8.17
CA ALA A 35 4.31 4.58 -8.10
C ALA A 35 5.27 5.78 -8.16
N TYR A 36 4.99 6.78 -9.02
CA TYR A 36 5.79 8.03 -9.06
C TYR A 36 5.73 8.76 -7.72
N HIS A 37 4.53 8.90 -7.16
CA HIS A 37 4.34 9.56 -5.86
C HIS A 37 5.07 8.80 -4.75
N MET A 38 4.92 7.48 -4.73
CA MET A 38 5.59 6.62 -3.75
C MET A 38 7.10 6.83 -3.81
N GLY A 39 7.70 6.73 -5.00
CA GLY A 39 9.12 6.92 -5.21
C GLY A 39 9.59 8.30 -4.75
N MET A 40 8.83 9.35 -5.09
CA MET A 40 9.16 10.72 -4.66
C MET A 40 9.08 10.87 -3.15
N ALA A 41 8.01 10.35 -2.52
CA ALA A 41 7.84 10.45 -1.06
C ALA A 41 8.96 9.70 -0.33
N ARG A 42 9.25 8.47 -0.77
CA ARG A 42 10.30 7.64 -0.15
C ARG A 42 11.68 8.30 -0.33
N SER A 43 11.99 8.79 -1.54
CA SER A 43 13.26 9.51 -1.81
C SER A 43 13.41 10.75 -0.93
N THR A 44 12.32 11.53 -0.83
CA THR A 44 12.33 12.76 -0.02
C THR A 44 12.57 12.45 1.46
N LEU A 45 11.87 11.45 1.99
CA LEU A 45 12.04 11.03 3.38
C LEU A 45 13.44 10.46 3.62
N TYR A 46 13.97 9.70 2.68
CA TYR A 46 15.31 9.13 2.79
C TYR A 46 16.37 10.24 2.91
N ARG A 47 16.23 11.31 2.11
CA ARG A 47 17.15 12.46 2.16
C ARG A 47 17.05 13.28 3.45
N LYS A 48 15.98 13.15 4.23
CA LYS A 48 15.82 13.89 5.48
C LYS A 48 16.55 13.29 6.68
N UNK A 49 17.17 12.22 6.48
CA UNK A 49 17.95 11.67 7.45
C UNK A 49 17.25 10.63 8.26
N GLU A 50 17.98 10.35 9.29
CA GLU A 50 17.67 9.14 10.07
C GLU A 50 16.33 9.22 10.80
N GLU A 51 16.02 10.36 11.35
CA GLU A 51 14.75 10.52 12.08
C GLU A 51 13.55 10.23 11.17
N ALA A 52 13.60 10.73 9.93
CA ALA A 52 12.53 10.48 8.97
C ALA A 52 12.48 9.00 8.56
N TRP A 53 13.64 8.35 8.44
CA TRP A 53 13.68 6.91 8.13
C TRP A 53 12.98 6.08 9.21
N LYS A 54 13.27 6.40 10.47
CA LYS A 54 12.67 5.69 11.61
C LYS A 54 11.16 5.80 11.59
N VAL A 55 10.64 7.02 11.38
CA VAL A 55 9.20 7.24 11.30
C VAL A 55 8.59 6.51 10.09
N ALA A 56 9.24 6.61 8.94
CA ALA A 56 8.75 5.95 7.72
C ALA A 56 8.76 4.43 7.86
N ASN A 57 9.82 3.86 8.43
CA ASN A 57 9.91 2.42 8.66
C ASN A 57 8.87 1.97 9.68
N ALA A 58 8.64 2.75 10.72
CA ALA A 58 7.57 2.48 11.66
C ALA A 58 6.18 2.51 11.03
N UNK A 59 5.99 3.20 10.09
CA UNK A 59 4.84 3.23 9.38
C UNK A 59 4.60 2.05 8.61
N SER A 60 5.64 1.70 7.89
CA SER A 60 5.58 0.42 7.15
C SER A 60 5.32 -0.80 8.06
N UNK A 61 5.85 -0.78 9.02
CA UNK A 61 5.69 -1.77 9.90
C UNK A 61 4.39 -1.90 10.44
N ALA A 62 3.78 -0.81 10.72
CA ALA A 62 2.44 -0.84 11.30
C ALA A 62 1.42 -1.39 10.30
N ARG A 63 1.56 -1.05 9.01
CA ARG A 63 0.69 -1.61 7.96
C ARG A 63 0.87 -3.12 7.85
N ASP A 64 2.12 -3.55 7.85
CA ASP A 64 2.48 -4.96 7.70
C ASP A 64 1.86 -5.85 8.78
N LYS A 65 1.63 -5.28 9.95
CA LYS A 65 1.03 -6.02 11.08
C LYS A 65 -0.47 -6.27 10.91
N ILE A 66 -1.13 -5.49 10.09
CA ILE A 66 -2.59 -5.56 10.01
C ILE A 66 -3.10 -6.11 8.69
N ASP A 67 -2.29 -6.13 7.63
CA ASP A 67 -2.79 -6.55 6.32
C ASP A 67 -2.54 -8.01 5.97
N GLY A 68 -1.77 -8.73 6.79
CA GLY A 68 -1.53 -10.16 6.54
C GLY A 68 -0.15 -10.61 6.97
N SER A 69 0.27 -11.76 6.48
CA SER A 69 1.53 -12.40 6.90
C SER A 69 2.69 -12.16 5.93
N GLU A 70 2.44 -11.53 4.78
CA GLU A 70 3.48 -11.29 3.79
C GLU A 70 4.10 -9.91 3.96
N ASP A 71 5.42 -9.80 3.85
CA ASP A 71 6.16 -8.52 4.00
C ASP A 71 5.99 -7.68 2.73
N LYS A 72 4.84 -7.01 2.63
CA LYS A 72 4.52 -6.13 1.49
C LYS A 72 4.86 -4.66 1.79
N ASP A 73 5.16 -4.34 3.04
CA ASP A 73 5.34 -2.96 3.50
C ASP A 73 6.76 -2.69 3.97
N GLN A 74 7.69 -2.92 3.10
CA GLN A 74 9.12 -2.74 3.40
C GLN A 74 9.44 -1.27 3.71
N GLY A 75 10.33 -1.06 4.67
CA GLY A 75 10.80 0.27 5.05
C GLY A 75 11.57 0.97 3.94
N ILE A 76 11.84 2.26 4.14
CA ILE A 76 12.62 3.04 3.17
C ILE A 76 14.13 2.85 3.36
N GLN A 77 14.52 2.23 4.47
CA GLN A 77 15.91 1.87 4.76
C GLN A 77 15.87 0.45 5.30
N VAL A 78 16.54 -0.47 4.63
CA VAL A 78 16.59 -1.89 4.98
C VAL A 78 18.05 -2.32 4.97
N ASP A 79 18.54 -2.90 6.06
CA ASP A 79 19.90 -3.39 6.21
C ASP A 79 20.97 -2.34 5.83
N GLY A 80 20.74 -1.09 6.24
CA GLY A 80 21.67 0.00 5.99
C GLY A 80 21.61 0.58 4.57
N LYS A 81 20.71 0.11 3.74
CA LYS A 81 20.61 0.53 2.33
C LYS A 81 19.28 1.21 2.05
N ALA A 82 19.28 2.11 1.09
CA ALA A 82 18.05 2.76 0.63
C ALA A 82 17.15 1.73 -0.06
N ASN A 83 15.87 1.71 0.31
CA ASN A 83 14.85 0.88 -0.32
C ASN A 83 13.75 1.81 -0.82
N ILE A 84 14.03 2.45 -1.96
CA ILE A 84 13.14 3.48 -2.52
C ILE A 84 12.02 2.86 -3.35
N VAL A 85 12.31 1.72 -3.99
CA VAL A 85 11.36 1.02 -4.87
C VAL A 85 11.18 -0.40 -4.34
N PRO A 86 10.34 -0.58 -3.29
CA PRO A 86 10.12 -1.92 -2.77
C PRO A 86 9.43 -2.80 -3.81
N SER A 87 9.95 -3.99 -3.98
CA SER A 87 9.47 -4.93 -5.00
C SER A 87 9.85 -6.35 -4.61
N THR A 88 9.27 -7.31 -5.32
CA THR A 88 9.70 -8.71 -5.22
C THR A 88 11.12 -8.86 -5.76
N PRO A 89 11.78 -10.00 -5.52
CA PRO A 89 13.11 -10.23 -6.13
C PRO A 89 13.13 -10.17 -7.65
N ASP A 90 11.97 -10.35 -8.30
CA ASP A 90 11.84 -10.26 -9.74
C ASP A 90 11.54 -8.84 -10.23
N ALA A 91 11.64 -7.85 -9.33
CA ALA A 91 11.40 -6.43 -9.62
C ALA A 91 9.94 -6.15 -10.02
N ILE A 92 9.00 -6.88 -9.42
CA ILE A 92 7.56 -6.69 -9.65
C ILE A 92 6.96 -6.08 -8.38
N ALA A 93 6.06 -5.12 -8.54
CA ALA A 93 5.37 -4.50 -7.40
C ALA A 93 4.55 -5.54 -6.64
N PHE A 94 4.51 -5.44 -5.33
CA PHE A 94 3.63 -6.27 -4.51
C PHE A 94 2.16 -5.99 -4.86
N THR A 95 1.29 -6.94 -4.56
CA THR A 95 -0.15 -6.81 -4.81
C THR A 95 -0.93 -7.02 -3.51
N ARG A 96 -2.10 -6.39 -3.42
CA ARG A 96 -3.02 -6.57 -2.29
C ARG A 96 -4.41 -6.95 -2.78
N THR A 97 -5.04 -7.83 -2.03
CA THR A 97 -6.47 -8.12 -2.19
C THR A 97 -7.29 -6.94 -1.64
N PRO A 98 -8.57 -6.83 -2.05
CA PRO A 98 -9.43 -5.78 -1.46
C PRO A 98 -9.49 -5.87 0.07
N GLN A 99 -9.50 -7.06 0.65
CA GLN A 99 -9.57 -7.24 2.09
C GLN A 99 -8.32 -6.69 2.79
N GLU A 100 -7.14 -6.93 2.22
CA GLU A 100 -5.89 -6.37 2.77
C GLU A 100 -5.90 -4.84 2.73
N VAL A 101 -6.44 -4.26 1.64
CA VAL A 101 -6.58 -2.80 1.56
C VAL A 101 -7.54 -2.30 2.63
N LEU A 102 -8.68 -2.99 2.80
CA LEU A 102 -9.68 -2.59 3.79
C LEU A 102 -9.13 -2.67 5.21
N ARG A 103 -8.31 -3.68 5.52
CA ARG A 103 -7.66 -3.77 6.84
C ARG A 103 -6.84 -2.51 7.13
N ILE A 104 -6.09 -2.05 6.13
CA ILE A 104 -5.26 -0.84 6.31
C ILE A 104 -6.14 0.40 6.51
N VAL A 105 -7.15 0.60 5.66
CA VAL A 105 -7.95 1.83 5.74
C VAL A 105 -8.91 1.84 6.93
N TYR A 106 -9.28 0.67 7.45
CA TYR A 106 -10.10 0.56 8.69
C TYR A 106 -9.22 0.47 9.94
N LEU A 107 -7.90 0.34 9.79
CA LEU A 107 -6.93 0.19 10.89
C LEU A 107 -7.27 -1.02 11.77
N THR A 108 -7.42 -2.20 11.14
CA THR A 108 -7.82 -3.41 11.84
C THR A 108 -7.11 -4.64 11.28
N ASP A 109 -6.76 -5.57 12.15
CA ASP A 109 -6.24 -6.89 11.77
C ASP A 109 -7.33 -7.96 11.77
N LYS A 110 -8.58 -7.58 12.05
CA LYS A 110 -9.69 -8.54 12.22
C LYS A 110 -10.49 -8.70 10.93
N ASP A 111 -11.04 -9.89 10.75
CA ASP A 111 -11.95 -10.20 9.64
C ASP A 111 -13.36 -9.66 9.92
N GLY A 112 -14.10 -9.38 8.86
CA GLY A 112 -15.51 -9.00 8.94
C GLY A 112 -15.76 -7.57 9.40
N VAL A 113 -14.71 -6.75 9.53
CA VAL A 113 -14.85 -5.35 9.92
C VAL A 113 -15.27 -4.55 8.68
N SER A 114 -16.30 -3.72 8.81
CA SER A 114 -16.87 -2.97 7.68
C SER A 114 -16.76 -1.45 7.83
N LYS A 115 -16.12 -0.96 8.91
CA LYS A 115 -15.90 0.48 9.11
C LYS A 115 -14.82 0.69 10.19
N GLY A 116 -14.23 1.88 10.20
CA GLY A 116 -13.21 2.24 11.17
C GLY A 116 -12.12 3.09 10.54
N GLY A 117 -11.12 3.44 11.31
CA GLY A 117 -9.94 4.14 10.85
C GLY A 117 -10.27 5.38 10.00
N PHE A 118 -9.82 5.35 8.74
CA PHE A 118 -10.01 6.47 7.81
C PHE A 118 -11.43 6.53 7.24
N TYR A 119 -12.25 5.49 7.46
CA TYR A 119 -13.63 5.40 6.98
C TYR A 119 -14.55 5.04 8.15
N PRO A 120 -14.80 5.99 9.06
CA PRO A 120 -15.58 5.69 10.27
C PRO A 120 -17.01 5.25 9.99
N GLU A 121 -17.58 5.61 8.83
CA GLU A 121 -18.90 5.17 8.41
C GLU A 121 -18.85 3.99 7.44
N GLY A 122 -17.66 3.53 7.10
CA GLY A 122 -17.46 2.42 6.17
C GLY A 122 -17.39 2.85 4.71
N MET A 123 -17.07 1.88 3.86
CA MET A 123 -16.98 2.08 2.42
C MET A 123 -18.31 1.78 1.75
N ASN A 124 -18.52 2.37 0.58
CA ASN A 124 -19.68 2.07 -0.29
C ASN A 124 -19.36 0.87 -1.18
N GLY A 125 -20.40 0.28 -1.75
CA GLY A 125 -20.25 -0.76 -2.75
C GLY A 125 -20.32 -2.17 -2.19
N THR A 126 -19.93 -3.14 -2.99
CA THR A 126 -20.05 -4.56 -2.67
C THR A 126 -18.91 -5.03 -1.76
N LEU A 127 -17.68 -4.62 -2.07
CA LEU A 127 -16.50 -4.98 -1.29
C LEU A 127 -16.29 -3.93 -0.20
N LYS A 128 -16.79 -4.21 1.01
CA LYS A 128 -16.78 -3.22 2.10
C LYS A 128 -16.40 -3.80 3.46
N SER A 129 -16.03 -5.07 3.52
CA SER A 129 -15.56 -5.68 4.78
C SER A 129 -14.25 -6.43 4.57
N THR A 130 -13.43 -6.44 5.62
CA THR A 130 -12.17 -7.16 5.66
C THR A 130 -12.36 -8.65 5.63
#